data_73c3230c60a58b608ffeb6a105b57d8e
#
_entry.id   73c3230c60a58b608ffeb6a105b57d8e
#
_cell.length_a   1.000
_cell.length_b   1.000
_cell.length_c   1.000
_cell.angle_alpha   90.00
_cell.angle_beta   90.00
_cell.angle_gamma   90.00
#
_symmetry.space_group_name_H-M   'P 1'
#
loop_
_entity.id
_entity.type
_entity.pdbx_description
1 polymer ?
#
loop_
_entity_poly.entity_id
_entity_poly.type
_entity_poly.pdbx_seq_one_letter_code
_entity_poly.pdbx_strand_id
1 'polypeptide(L)'
;MNGDMMDTNVIIKYLAGDISAKRLLDSSSEISVSVIVVGELQYGAQKSTRSKSNLELFANFLSNFSIVPVDENIAKIYGEVKDQLRKKGINIPENDIWIAATAKSRQSRLLTYDAHFRSVDDLEVVS
;
A
#
# COMPACT_ATOMS: atom_id res chain seq x y z
N MET A 1 2.00 -15.91 6.15
CA MET A 1 0.84 -15.49 5.40
C MET A 1 1.29 -14.87 4.13
N ASN A 2 0.76 -15.25 3.05
CA ASN A 2 1.16 -14.71 1.76
C ASN A 2 0.06 -13.78 1.23
N GLY A 3 -0.19 -13.79 -0.04
CA GLY A 3 -1.13 -12.88 -0.66
C GLY A 3 -0.47 -11.58 -1.06
N ASP A 4 -1.27 -10.60 -1.36
CA ASP A 4 -0.80 -9.32 -1.89
C ASP A 4 -1.39 -8.16 -1.10
N MET A 5 -0.69 -7.04 -1.08
CA MET A 5 -1.19 -5.78 -0.53
C MET A 5 -1.12 -4.72 -1.61
N MET A 6 -2.12 -3.85 -1.65
CA MET A 6 -2.17 -2.77 -2.64
C MET A 6 -1.63 -1.48 -2.06
N ASP A 7 -0.80 -0.79 -2.83
CA ASP A 7 -0.44 0.58 -2.56
C ASP A 7 -1.52 1.53 -3.10
N THR A 8 -1.52 2.75 -2.61
CA THR A 8 -2.50 3.78 -2.98
C THR A 8 -2.59 4.01 -4.49
N ASN A 9 -1.43 4.08 -5.17
CA ASN A 9 -1.41 4.38 -6.61
C ASN A 9 -2.09 3.31 -7.46
N VAL A 10 -2.03 2.05 -7.05
CA VAL A 10 -2.73 0.95 -7.74
C VAL A 10 -4.23 1.11 -7.58
N ILE A 11 -4.69 1.44 -6.38
CA ILE A 11 -6.12 1.65 -6.10
C ILE A 11 -6.67 2.80 -6.96
N ILE A 12 -5.96 3.94 -6.98
CA ILE A 12 -6.39 5.11 -7.73
C ILE A 12 -6.49 4.79 -9.22
N LYS A 13 -5.49 4.11 -9.78
CA LYS A 13 -5.52 3.72 -11.20
C LYS A 13 -6.63 2.72 -11.50
N TYR A 14 -6.84 1.76 -10.62
CA TYR A 14 -7.92 0.79 -10.78
C TYR A 14 -9.28 1.50 -10.83
N LEU A 15 -9.52 2.41 -9.90
CA LEU A 15 -10.80 3.14 -9.83
C LEU A 15 -10.98 4.12 -10.99
N ALA A 16 -9.89 4.53 -11.63
CA ALA A 16 -9.94 5.34 -12.85
C ALA A 16 -10.15 4.51 -14.13
N GLY A 17 -10.26 3.20 -14.00
CA GLY A 17 -10.50 2.32 -15.14
C GLY A 17 -9.25 1.86 -15.89
N ASP A 18 -8.08 2.00 -15.30
CA ASP A 18 -6.82 1.58 -15.92
C ASP A 18 -6.80 0.05 -16.11
N ILE A 19 -6.57 -0.39 -17.35
CA ILE A 19 -6.62 -1.80 -17.70
C ILE A 19 -5.49 -2.59 -17.03
N SER A 20 -4.29 -2.00 -16.94
CA SER A 20 -3.16 -2.70 -16.33
C SER A 20 -3.38 -2.91 -14.83
N ALA A 21 -3.96 -1.94 -14.15
CA ALA A 21 -4.31 -2.08 -12.74
C ALA A 21 -5.38 -3.16 -12.55
N LYS A 22 -6.38 -3.21 -13.43
CA LYS A 22 -7.40 -4.25 -13.37
C LYS A 22 -6.78 -5.64 -13.54
N ARG A 23 -5.88 -5.80 -14.51
CA ARG A 23 -5.18 -7.08 -14.72
C ARG A 23 -4.35 -7.46 -13.51
N LEU A 24 -3.69 -6.49 -12.90
CA LEU A 24 -2.86 -6.72 -11.72
C LEU A 24 -3.72 -7.26 -10.55
N LEU A 25 -4.87 -6.65 -10.30
CA LEU A 25 -5.78 -7.12 -9.25
C LEU A 25 -6.38 -8.47 -9.60
N ASP A 26 -6.80 -8.67 -10.85
CA ASP A 26 -7.42 -9.92 -11.28
C ASP A 26 -6.45 -11.11 -11.18
N SER A 27 -5.14 -10.86 -11.31
CA SER A 27 -4.12 -11.91 -11.21
C SER A 27 -3.65 -12.15 -9.78
N SER A 28 -4.13 -11.37 -8.83
CA SER A 28 -3.71 -11.46 -7.43
C SER A 28 -4.71 -12.28 -6.62
N SER A 29 -4.21 -12.96 -5.59
CA SER A 29 -5.05 -13.69 -4.64
C SER A 29 -4.93 -13.04 -3.28
N GLU A 30 -5.99 -13.11 -2.48
CA GLU A 30 -5.99 -12.63 -1.09
C GLU A 30 -5.37 -11.23 -0.93
N ILE A 31 -6.06 -10.24 -1.45
CA ILE A 31 -5.58 -8.86 -1.38
C ILE A 31 -6.00 -8.24 -0.06
N SER A 32 -5.06 -7.56 0.61
CA SER A 32 -5.33 -6.76 1.80
C SER A 32 -4.77 -5.35 1.61
N VAL A 33 -5.13 -4.45 2.51
CA VAL A 33 -4.75 -3.03 2.42
C VAL A 33 -4.28 -2.56 3.80
N SER A 34 -3.15 -1.88 3.82
CA SER A 34 -2.66 -1.25 5.05
C SER A 34 -3.58 -0.12 5.48
N VAL A 35 -3.79 0.05 6.78
CA VAL A 35 -4.53 1.20 7.31
C VAL A 35 -3.87 2.53 6.93
N ILE A 36 -2.56 2.54 6.67
CA ILE A 36 -1.85 3.72 6.19
C ILE A 36 -2.37 4.14 4.80
N VAL A 37 -2.59 3.16 3.91
CA VAL A 37 -3.17 3.42 2.59
C VAL A 37 -4.60 3.98 2.73
N VAL A 38 -5.37 3.45 3.67
CA VAL A 38 -6.70 4.00 3.96
C VAL A 38 -6.60 5.49 4.33
N GLY A 39 -5.64 5.85 5.19
CA GLY A 39 -5.40 7.24 5.57
C GLY A 39 -5.02 8.12 4.38
N GLU A 40 -4.18 7.61 3.48
CA GLU A 40 -3.80 8.35 2.27
C GLU A 40 -4.99 8.60 1.36
N LEU A 41 -5.86 7.59 1.18
CA LEU A 41 -7.08 7.74 0.40
C LEU A 41 -8.04 8.75 1.04
N GLN A 42 -8.20 8.69 2.37
CA GLN A 42 -9.03 9.65 3.11
C GLN A 42 -8.54 11.08 2.89
N TYR A 43 -7.25 11.31 3.03
CA TYR A 43 -6.69 12.64 2.81
C TYR A 43 -6.86 13.10 1.36
N GLY A 44 -6.59 12.20 0.41
CA GLY A 44 -6.77 12.51 -1.02
C GLY A 44 -8.21 12.90 -1.34
N ALA A 45 -9.18 12.24 -0.73
CA ALA A 45 -10.59 12.59 -0.90
C ALA A 45 -10.91 13.95 -0.26
N GLN A 46 -10.42 14.22 0.95
CA GLN A 46 -10.68 15.47 1.67
C GLN A 46 -10.21 16.69 0.89
N LYS A 47 -9.05 16.61 0.25
CA LYS A 47 -8.50 17.76 -0.51
C LYS A 47 -9.05 17.88 -1.91
N SER A 48 -9.84 16.93 -2.39
CA SER A 48 -10.42 16.97 -3.74
C SER A 48 -11.65 17.86 -3.80
N THR A 49 -12.01 18.28 -5.01
CA THR A 49 -13.22 19.07 -5.23
C THR A 49 -14.49 18.23 -5.09
N ARG A 50 -14.37 16.91 -5.12
CA ARG A 50 -15.49 15.96 -4.98
C ARG A 50 -15.28 15.08 -3.74
N SER A 51 -15.01 15.71 -2.61
CA SER A 51 -14.64 14.99 -1.40
C SER A 51 -15.68 13.95 -0.98
N LYS A 52 -16.97 14.33 -0.97
CA LYS A 52 -18.03 13.41 -0.54
C LYS A 52 -18.13 12.18 -1.43
N SER A 53 -18.17 12.38 -2.75
CA SER A 53 -18.28 11.25 -3.68
C SER A 53 -17.03 10.39 -3.70
N ASN A 54 -15.86 10.98 -3.54
CA ASN A 54 -14.61 10.21 -3.45
C ASN A 54 -14.52 9.41 -2.16
N LEU A 55 -14.97 9.96 -1.04
CA LEU A 55 -15.03 9.22 0.23
C LEU A 55 -15.94 7.99 0.09
N GLU A 56 -17.10 8.15 -0.53
CA GLU A 56 -18.02 7.04 -0.77
C GLU A 56 -17.41 5.98 -1.70
N LEU A 57 -16.77 6.44 -2.78
CA LEU A 57 -16.11 5.55 -3.73
C LEU A 57 -15.03 4.70 -3.06
N PHE A 58 -14.17 5.35 -2.27
CA PHE A 58 -13.09 4.64 -1.58
C PHE A 58 -13.64 3.69 -0.52
N ALA A 59 -14.65 4.10 0.24
CA ALA A 59 -15.26 3.25 1.25
C ALA A 59 -15.87 2.00 0.62
N ASN A 60 -16.60 2.16 -0.48
CA ASN A 60 -17.20 1.04 -1.19
C ASN A 60 -16.14 0.08 -1.73
N PHE A 61 -15.09 0.61 -2.33
CA PHE A 61 -14.00 -0.23 -2.83
C PHE A 61 -13.33 -1.00 -1.69
N LEU A 62 -12.96 -0.31 -0.61
CA LEU A 62 -12.24 -0.90 0.52
C LEU A 62 -13.07 -1.94 1.28
N SER A 63 -14.40 -1.88 1.19
CA SER A 63 -15.27 -2.85 1.86
C SER A 63 -15.07 -4.28 1.37
N ASN A 64 -14.40 -4.46 0.23
CA ASN A 64 -14.12 -5.77 -0.35
C ASN A 64 -12.83 -6.41 0.17
N PHE A 65 -12.07 -5.71 1.00
CA PHE A 65 -10.73 -6.15 1.40
C PHE A 65 -10.53 -6.08 2.91
N SER A 66 -9.61 -6.90 3.41
CA SER A 66 -9.18 -6.81 4.80
C SER A 66 -8.27 -5.60 4.98
N ILE A 67 -8.53 -4.80 6.02
CA ILE A 67 -7.69 -3.68 6.38
C ILE A 67 -6.76 -4.14 7.49
N VAL A 68 -5.47 -3.94 7.30
CA VAL A 68 -4.43 -4.37 8.24
C VAL A 68 -4.01 -3.19 9.10
N PRO A 69 -4.29 -3.22 10.40
CA PRO A 69 -3.86 -2.16 11.30
C PRO A 69 -2.36 -2.24 11.56
N VAL A 70 -1.77 -1.13 11.98
CA VAL A 70 -0.37 -1.10 12.42
C VAL A 70 -0.32 -1.57 13.87
N ASP A 71 0.45 -2.61 14.12
CA ASP A 71 0.66 -3.16 15.46
C ASP A 71 2.13 -3.04 15.87
N GLU A 72 2.43 -3.56 17.05
CA GLU A 72 3.78 -3.49 17.60
C GLU A 72 4.80 -4.25 16.74
N ASN A 73 4.42 -5.39 16.18
CA ASN A 73 5.30 -6.15 15.30
C ASN A 73 5.65 -5.36 14.04
N ILE A 74 4.66 -4.69 13.45
CA ILE A 74 4.89 -3.84 12.29
C ILE A 74 5.80 -2.67 12.65
N ALA A 75 5.64 -2.08 13.84
CA ALA A 75 6.52 -1.00 14.30
C ALA A 75 7.98 -1.46 14.40
N LYS A 76 8.22 -2.69 14.86
CA LYS A 76 9.55 -3.27 14.90
C LYS A 76 10.14 -3.38 13.50
N ILE A 77 9.38 -3.91 12.56
CA ILE A 77 9.82 -4.07 11.17
C ILE A 77 10.06 -2.70 10.53
N TYR A 78 9.21 -1.71 10.82
CA TYR A 78 9.41 -0.34 10.37
C TYR A 78 10.80 0.18 10.76
N GLY A 79 11.20 -0.02 12.02
CA GLY A 79 12.51 0.39 12.50
C GLY A 79 13.65 -0.29 11.74
N GLU A 80 13.50 -1.58 11.46
CA GLU A 80 14.49 -2.36 10.70
C GLU A 80 14.59 -1.87 9.26
N VAL A 81 13.46 -1.63 8.60
CA VAL A 81 13.44 -1.12 7.22
C VAL A 81 14.05 0.27 7.14
N LYS A 82 13.67 1.15 8.05
CA LYS A 82 14.19 2.51 8.07
C LYS A 82 15.69 2.54 8.28
N ASP A 83 16.21 1.71 9.17
CA ASP A 83 17.65 1.61 9.42
C ASP A 83 18.40 1.06 8.19
N GLN A 84 17.84 0.05 7.55
CA GLN A 84 18.40 -0.53 6.34
C GLN A 84 18.51 0.52 5.22
N LEU A 85 17.45 1.32 5.02
CA LEU A 85 17.45 2.38 4.02
C LEU A 85 18.47 3.48 4.38
N ARG A 86 18.55 3.86 5.66
CA ARG A 86 19.53 4.82 6.12
C ARG A 86 20.95 4.37 5.80
N LYS A 87 21.27 3.10 6.04
CA LYS A 87 22.60 2.54 5.77
C LYS A 87 22.92 2.57 4.28
N LYS A 88 21.93 2.46 3.41
CA LYS A 88 22.10 2.58 1.96
C LYS A 88 22.13 4.02 1.46
N GLY A 89 21.85 5.00 2.35
CA GLY A 89 21.73 6.40 1.94
C GLY A 89 20.49 6.69 1.10
N ILE A 90 19.42 5.91 1.28
CA ILE A 90 18.19 6.04 0.50
C ILE A 90 17.08 6.60 1.38
N ASN A 91 16.41 7.65 0.89
CA ASN A 91 15.24 8.22 1.54
C ASN A 91 14.00 7.87 0.73
N ILE A 92 12.97 7.35 1.41
CA ILE A 92 11.63 7.21 0.84
C ILE A 92 10.63 7.83 1.82
N PRO A 93 9.42 8.22 1.36
CA PRO A 93 8.43 8.82 2.26
C PRO A 93 8.10 7.94 3.46
N GLU A 94 7.84 8.57 4.62
CA GLU A 94 7.57 7.84 5.86
C GLU A 94 6.38 6.86 5.71
N ASN A 95 5.31 7.30 5.07
CA ASN A 95 4.15 6.41 4.87
C ASN A 95 4.54 5.15 4.11
N ASP A 96 5.44 5.28 3.13
CA ASP A 96 5.87 4.14 2.33
C ASP A 96 6.71 3.15 3.14
N ILE A 97 7.46 3.65 4.12
CA ILE A 97 8.18 2.76 5.04
C ILE A 97 7.19 1.94 5.86
N TRP A 98 6.12 2.57 6.36
CA TRP A 98 5.05 1.86 7.09
C TRP A 98 4.33 0.84 6.20
N ILE A 99 4.05 1.20 4.96
CA ILE A 99 3.40 0.30 3.99
C ILE A 99 4.31 -0.90 3.72
N ALA A 100 5.60 -0.66 3.47
CA ALA A 100 6.57 -1.74 3.25
C ALA A 100 6.68 -2.65 4.48
N ALA A 101 6.74 -2.07 5.68
CA ALA A 101 6.80 -2.84 6.92
C ALA A 101 5.56 -3.72 7.10
N THR A 102 4.39 -3.20 6.76
CA THR A 102 3.15 -3.96 6.85
C THR A 102 3.16 -5.15 5.89
N ALA A 103 3.57 -4.94 4.64
CA ALA A 103 3.68 -6.02 3.66
C ALA A 103 4.68 -7.09 4.11
N LYS A 104 5.84 -6.67 4.62
CA LYS A 104 6.85 -7.60 5.13
C LYS A 104 6.34 -8.41 6.32
N SER A 105 5.59 -7.79 7.22
CA SER A 105 5.04 -8.48 8.40
C SER A 105 4.12 -9.63 8.01
N ARG A 106 3.46 -9.52 6.88
CA ARG A 106 2.52 -10.52 6.38
C ARG A 106 3.15 -11.44 5.34
N GLN A 107 4.42 -11.23 5.00
CA GLN A 107 5.08 -11.95 3.91
C GLN A 107 4.29 -11.83 2.60
N SER A 108 3.68 -10.66 2.38
CA SER A 108 2.88 -10.35 1.19
C SER A 108 3.72 -9.64 0.16
N ARG A 109 3.38 -9.84 -1.11
CA ARG A 109 3.93 -8.99 -2.17
C ARG A 109 3.24 -7.64 -2.09
N LEU A 110 3.93 -6.60 -2.56
CA LEU A 110 3.35 -5.27 -2.63
C LEU A 110 3.06 -4.91 -4.09
N LEU A 111 1.79 -4.65 -4.38
CA LEU A 111 1.35 -4.19 -5.70
C LEU A 111 1.47 -2.67 -5.71
N THR A 112 2.41 -2.15 -6.49
CA THR A 112 2.67 -0.71 -6.56
C THR A 112 3.34 -0.36 -7.87
N TYR A 113 3.11 0.87 -8.34
CA TYR A 113 3.81 1.42 -9.49
C TYR A 113 5.03 2.25 -9.08
N ASP A 114 5.27 2.36 -7.77
CA ASP A 114 6.36 3.19 -7.25
C ASP A 114 7.64 2.37 -7.14
N ALA A 115 8.63 2.73 -7.96
CA ALA A 115 9.88 1.96 -8.05
C ALA A 115 10.73 2.04 -6.79
N HIS A 116 10.55 3.07 -5.94
CA HIS A 116 11.39 3.22 -4.76
C HIS A 116 11.20 2.10 -3.72
N PHE A 117 10.08 1.38 -3.75
CA PHE A 117 9.89 0.22 -2.88
C PHE A 117 10.86 -0.92 -3.16
N ARG A 118 11.46 -0.94 -4.35
CA ARG A 118 12.46 -1.96 -4.71
C ARG A 118 13.75 -1.83 -3.90
N SER A 119 13.94 -0.70 -3.24
CA SER A 119 15.08 -0.47 -2.34
C SER A 119 14.92 -1.16 -0.99
N VAL A 120 13.73 -1.67 -0.69
CA VAL A 120 13.45 -2.35 0.58
C VAL A 120 13.84 -3.81 0.45
N ASP A 121 14.74 -4.27 1.34
CA ASP A 121 15.22 -5.66 1.31
C ASP A 121 14.08 -6.63 1.65
N ASP A 122 14.08 -7.77 0.97
CA ASP A 122 13.15 -8.88 1.20
C ASP A 122 11.69 -8.49 1.03
N LEU A 123 11.42 -7.55 0.15
CA LEU A 123 10.06 -7.15 -0.24
C LEU A 123 9.90 -7.41 -1.74
N GLU A 124 8.99 -8.30 -2.09
CA GLU A 124 8.65 -8.53 -3.49
C GLU A 124 7.65 -7.47 -3.95
N VAL A 125 8.01 -6.75 -5.00
CA VAL A 125 7.22 -5.67 -5.57
C VAL A 125 6.71 -6.09 -6.95
N VAL A 126 5.42 -5.91 -7.20
CA VAL A 126 4.76 -6.31 -8.44
C VAL A 126 4.02 -5.12 -9.03
N SER A 127 4.12 -4.95 -10.33
CA SER A 127 3.40 -3.89 -11.05
C SER A 127 2.86 -4.36 -12.39
#